data_6a2c8aeafba46d392a8b7393315805ad
#
_entry.id   6a2c8aeafba46d392a8b7393315805ad
#
_cell.length_a   1.000
_cell.length_b   1.000
_cell.length_c   1.000
_cell.angle_alpha   90.00
_cell.angle_beta   90.00
_cell.angle_gamma   90.00
#
_symmetry.space_group_name_H-M   'P 1'
#
loop_
_entity.id
_entity.type
_entity.pdbx_description
1 polymer ?
#
loop_
_entity_poly.entity_id
_entity_poly.type
_entity_poly.pdbx_seq_one_letter_code
_entity_poly.pdbx_strand_id
1 'polypeptide(L)'
;GKEKGRLSKTLEKADSRTFSTSIFMTSEKSILNLCDENTGLYVRCLEFENITWTRSAKSADIKKNICENNYGFVIPRIGQKLLETNMEELLKQYWEYQNEIVERTREKGKNTPLTERLAKSIAVIMLAADFFYQVTEIQLNKNQIVKFIEQNTAISDVQALDIGNRALEYLRQYISIHYAQFIKGKPDTNELTDVPLNCKGRIQPI
;
A
#
# COMPACT_ATOMS: atom_id res chain seq x y z
N GLY A 1 -7.54 -11.63 9.28
CA GLY A 1 -6.37 -12.01 10.06
C GLY A 1 -6.60 -13.26 10.91
N LYS A 2 -5.53 -13.91 11.29
CA LYS A 2 -5.56 -15.02 12.26
C LYS A 2 -4.76 -14.60 13.47
N GLU A 3 -5.28 -14.89 14.65
CA GLU A 3 -4.55 -14.74 15.90
C GLU A 3 -3.30 -15.66 15.87
N LYS A 4 -2.17 -15.20 16.41
CA LYS A 4 -1.00 -16.08 16.56
C LYS A 4 -1.37 -17.25 17.47
N GLY A 5 -1.28 -18.48 16.94
CA GLY A 5 -1.55 -19.68 17.70
C GLY A 5 -0.65 -19.74 18.92
N ARG A 6 -1.22 -19.75 20.12
CA ARG A 6 -0.55 -19.99 21.38
C ARG A 6 -0.85 -21.39 21.84
N LEU A 7 0.11 -22.06 22.41
CA LEU A 7 -0.13 -23.31 23.10
C LEU A 7 -0.85 -23.01 24.41
N SER A 8 -1.90 -23.76 24.69
CA SER A 8 -2.54 -23.74 26.00
C SER A 8 -1.60 -24.31 27.08
N LYS A 9 -1.95 -24.13 28.37
CA LYS A 9 -1.19 -24.76 29.47
C LYS A 9 -1.14 -26.30 29.37
N THR A 10 -2.05 -26.90 28.62
CA THR A 10 -2.14 -28.35 28.32
C THR A 10 -1.39 -28.75 27.04
N LEU A 11 -0.61 -27.85 26.43
CA LEU A 11 0.12 -28.05 25.17
C LEU A 11 -0.79 -28.30 23.95
N GLU A 12 -2.09 -28.11 24.09
CA GLU A 12 -3.02 -28.17 22.97
C GLU A 12 -3.01 -26.85 22.21
N LYS A 13 -3.13 -26.94 20.89
CA LYS A 13 -3.19 -25.77 20.03
C LYS A 13 -4.53 -25.03 20.29
N ALA A 14 -4.47 -23.86 20.89
CA ALA A 14 -5.65 -23.03 21.06
C ALA A 14 -6.28 -22.72 19.70
N ASP A 15 -7.60 -22.81 19.60
CA ASP A 15 -8.33 -22.42 18.40
C ASP A 15 -8.04 -20.95 18.06
N SER A 16 -7.37 -20.73 16.93
CA SER A 16 -7.06 -19.39 16.48
C SER A 16 -8.33 -18.74 15.92
N ARG A 17 -8.80 -17.70 16.59
CA ARG A 17 -9.91 -16.90 16.07
C ARG A 17 -9.48 -16.16 14.81
N THR A 18 -10.33 -16.18 13.80
CA THR A 18 -10.15 -15.35 12.60
C THR A 18 -10.88 -14.03 12.79
N PHE A 19 -10.28 -12.94 12.34
CA PHE A 19 -10.93 -11.64 12.31
C PHE A 19 -10.76 -11.00 10.92
N SER A 20 -11.76 -10.24 10.50
CA SER A 20 -11.72 -9.40 9.31
C SER A 20 -12.26 -8.04 9.70
N THR A 21 -11.42 -7.01 9.65
CA THR A 21 -11.78 -5.65 10.03
C THR A 21 -10.93 -4.65 9.27
N SER A 22 -11.46 -3.44 9.14
CA SER A 22 -10.74 -2.26 8.67
C SER A 22 -10.53 -1.31 9.84
N ILE A 23 -9.37 -0.69 9.92
CA ILE A 23 -9.01 0.23 10.98
C ILE A 23 -8.82 1.62 10.37
N PHE A 24 -9.53 2.61 10.91
CA PHE A 24 -9.33 4.02 10.60
C PHE A 24 -8.62 4.67 11.77
N MET A 25 -7.51 5.36 11.47
CA MET A 25 -6.70 6.03 12.47
C MET A 25 -6.42 7.46 12.04
N THR A 26 -6.30 8.34 13.03
CA THR A 26 -5.75 9.69 12.87
C THR A 26 -4.54 9.82 13.77
N SER A 27 -3.47 10.43 13.27
CA SER A 27 -2.22 10.60 14.00
C SER A 27 -1.56 11.92 13.61
N GLU A 28 -0.81 12.51 14.53
CA GLU A 28 0.03 13.68 14.28
C GLU A 28 1.35 13.31 13.57
N LYS A 29 1.69 12.02 13.56
CA LYS A 29 2.90 11.50 12.92
C LYS A 29 2.52 10.39 11.96
N SER A 30 3.25 10.30 10.84
CA SER A 30 3.11 9.19 9.90
C SER A 30 3.39 7.85 10.60
N ILE A 31 2.43 6.93 10.51
CA ILE A 31 2.59 5.57 11.00
C ILE A 31 3.56 4.80 10.12
N LEU A 32 3.51 5.04 8.81
CA LEU A 32 4.41 4.40 7.85
C LEU A 32 5.87 4.77 8.11
N ASN A 33 6.13 6.04 8.45
CA ASN A 33 7.49 6.51 8.78
C ASN A 33 8.00 5.97 10.14
N LEU A 34 7.10 5.56 11.04
CA LEU A 34 7.48 4.96 12.33
C LEU A 34 7.79 3.45 12.22
N CYS A 35 7.39 2.81 11.13
CA CYS A 35 7.51 1.37 10.96
C CYS A 35 8.66 1.01 10.02
N ASP A 36 9.89 1.37 10.36
CA ASP A 36 11.14 1.02 9.70
C ASP A 36 10.97 0.29 8.35
N GLU A 37 10.71 1.05 7.28
CA GLU A 37 10.83 0.62 5.88
C GLU A 37 10.13 -0.71 5.49
N ASN A 38 9.10 -1.10 6.24
CA ASN A 38 8.36 -2.33 5.97
C ASN A 38 7.42 -2.13 4.76
N THR A 39 7.91 -2.46 3.55
CA THR A 39 7.15 -2.34 2.29
C THR A 39 5.80 -3.05 2.33
N GLY A 40 5.67 -4.13 3.13
CA GLY A 40 4.40 -4.81 3.32
C GLY A 40 3.33 -3.98 4.03
N LEU A 41 3.73 -2.95 4.78
CA LEU A 41 2.79 -2.03 5.44
C LEU A 41 2.24 -1.01 4.45
N TYR A 42 3.07 -0.47 3.57
CA TYR A 42 2.67 0.51 2.56
C TYR A 42 1.57 0.02 1.61
N VAL A 43 1.49 -1.28 1.37
CA VAL A 43 0.43 -1.85 0.52
C VAL A 43 -0.84 -2.23 1.29
N ARG A 44 -0.83 -2.15 2.61
CA ARG A 44 -1.97 -2.48 3.48
C ARG A 44 -2.56 -1.25 4.16
N CYS A 45 -1.80 -0.16 4.24
CA CYS A 45 -2.21 1.10 4.84
C CYS A 45 -2.27 2.18 3.76
N LEU A 46 -3.43 2.79 3.59
CA LEU A 46 -3.56 4.01 2.83
C LEU A 46 -3.40 5.17 3.81
N GLU A 47 -2.24 5.79 3.80
CA GLU A 47 -1.95 6.95 4.64
C GLU A 47 -2.04 8.22 3.79
N PHE A 48 -2.72 9.23 4.32
CA PHE A 48 -2.92 10.51 3.68
C PHE A 48 -2.27 11.59 4.54
N GLU A 49 -1.18 12.16 4.06
CA GLU A 49 -0.44 13.20 4.76
C GLU A 49 -0.74 14.59 4.18
N ASN A 50 -0.59 15.59 5.03
CA ASN A 50 -0.68 17.01 4.65
C ASN A 50 -1.99 17.41 3.95
N ILE A 51 -3.10 16.72 4.23
CA ILE A 51 -4.40 17.00 3.63
C ILE A 51 -5.08 18.14 4.39
N THR A 52 -5.39 19.22 3.69
CA THR A 52 -6.20 20.31 4.22
C THR A 52 -7.69 19.97 4.11
N TRP A 53 -8.25 19.37 5.17
CA TRP A 53 -9.66 18.95 5.23
C TRP A 53 -10.65 20.10 5.35
N THR A 54 -10.20 21.25 5.85
CA THR A 54 -11.05 22.43 6.07
C THR A 54 -10.33 23.70 5.62
N ARG A 55 -11.08 24.62 5.00
CA ARG A 55 -10.51 25.89 4.50
C ARG A 55 -10.35 26.94 5.59
N SER A 56 -11.10 26.85 6.69
CA SER A 56 -11.11 27.80 7.80
C SER A 56 -11.70 27.17 9.06
N ALA A 57 -11.43 27.76 10.22
CA ALA A 57 -12.03 27.35 11.49
C ALA A 57 -13.57 27.33 11.40
N LYS A 58 -14.18 28.37 10.84
CA LYS A 58 -15.64 28.41 10.64
C LYS A 58 -16.15 27.24 9.81
N SER A 59 -15.44 26.83 8.75
CA SER A 59 -15.84 25.65 7.95
C SER A 59 -15.65 24.34 8.71
N ALA A 60 -14.69 24.28 9.62
CA ALA A 60 -14.51 23.14 10.51
C ALA A 60 -15.68 22.99 11.48
N ASP A 61 -16.07 24.10 12.13
CA ASP A 61 -17.21 24.13 13.07
C ASP A 61 -18.53 23.76 12.39
N ILE A 62 -18.78 24.26 11.17
CA ILE A 62 -19.95 23.89 10.39
C ILE A 62 -19.96 22.39 10.12
N LYS A 63 -18.85 21.82 9.63
CA LYS A 63 -18.75 20.38 9.36
C LYS A 63 -18.96 19.55 10.62
N LYS A 64 -18.34 19.95 11.72
CA LYS A 64 -18.49 19.29 13.02
C LYS A 64 -19.97 19.25 13.44
N ASN A 65 -20.64 20.39 13.43
CA ASN A 65 -22.07 20.49 13.78
C ASN A 65 -22.95 19.64 12.86
N ILE A 66 -22.68 19.63 11.53
CA ILE A 66 -23.42 18.77 10.60
C ILE A 66 -23.22 17.30 10.95
N CYS A 67 -21.99 16.87 11.21
CA CYS A 67 -21.68 15.48 11.54
C CYS A 67 -22.31 15.06 12.87
N GLU A 68 -22.30 15.92 13.89
CA GLU A 68 -22.89 15.65 15.21
C GLU A 68 -24.43 15.50 15.15
N ASN A 69 -25.09 16.17 14.22
CA ASN A 69 -26.56 16.15 14.11
C ASN A 69 -27.09 15.23 12.99
N ASN A 70 -26.21 14.72 12.11
CA ASN A 70 -26.60 13.92 10.94
C ASN A 70 -25.70 12.70 10.78
N TYR A 71 -25.82 11.73 11.66
CA TYR A 71 -25.03 10.51 11.61
C TYR A 71 -25.89 9.24 11.63
N GLY A 72 -25.30 8.12 11.26
CA GLY A 72 -25.90 6.80 11.40
C GLY A 72 -26.90 6.40 10.31
N PHE A 73 -27.20 7.25 9.32
CA PHE A 73 -28.23 6.96 8.31
C PHE A 73 -27.70 6.19 7.09
N VAL A 74 -26.50 6.49 6.62
CA VAL A 74 -25.99 5.98 5.35
C VAL A 74 -25.50 4.54 5.48
N ILE A 75 -24.71 4.22 6.50
CA ILE A 75 -24.08 2.91 6.67
C ILE A 75 -25.09 1.76 6.79
N PRO A 76 -26.18 1.87 7.58
CA PRO A 76 -27.19 0.81 7.61
C PRO A 76 -27.85 0.57 6.25
N ARG A 77 -28.11 1.62 5.48
CA ARG A 77 -28.69 1.51 4.12
C ARG A 77 -27.72 0.85 3.15
N ILE A 78 -26.42 1.19 3.20
CA ILE A 78 -25.39 0.51 2.42
C ILE A 78 -25.34 -0.97 2.80
N GLY A 79 -25.38 -1.29 4.10
CA GLY A 79 -25.38 -2.68 4.58
C GLY A 79 -26.57 -3.47 4.06
N GLN A 80 -27.78 -2.89 4.13
CA GLN A 80 -28.98 -3.50 3.56
C GLN A 80 -28.84 -3.74 2.05
N LYS A 81 -28.39 -2.73 1.32
CA LYS A 81 -28.19 -2.83 -0.13
C LYS A 81 -27.17 -3.89 -0.49
N LEU A 82 -26.10 -4.02 0.28
CA LEU A 82 -25.06 -5.03 0.10
C LEU A 82 -25.63 -6.46 0.30
N LEU A 83 -26.52 -6.67 1.27
CA LEU A 83 -27.19 -7.95 1.50
C LEU A 83 -28.14 -8.33 0.36
N GLU A 84 -28.72 -7.35 -0.34
CA GLU A 84 -29.60 -7.55 -1.49
C GLU A 84 -28.81 -7.77 -2.80
N THR A 85 -27.51 -7.47 -2.81
CA THR A 85 -26.70 -7.50 -4.04
C THR A 85 -26.19 -8.92 -4.31
N ASN A 86 -26.23 -9.34 -5.58
CA ASN A 86 -25.65 -10.60 -6.02
C ASN A 86 -24.12 -10.56 -5.85
N MET A 87 -23.57 -11.48 -5.10
CA MET A 87 -22.14 -11.55 -4.81
C MET A 87 -21.29 -11.78 -6.06
N GLU A 88 -21.78 -12.55 -7.03
CA GLU A 88 -21.05 -12.81 -8.28
C GLU A 88 -20.92 -11.53 -9.13
N GLU A 89 -21.99 -10.75 -9.23
CA GLU A 89 -21.98 -9.47 -9.93
C GLU A 89 -21.06 -8.47 -9.23
N LEU A 90 -21.09 -8.43 -7.90
CA LEU A 90 -20.21 -7.58 -7.10
C LEU A 90 -18.74 -7.94 -7.29
N LEU A 91 -18.41 -9.23 -7.30
CA LEU A 91 -17.05 -9.70 -7.55
C LEU A 91 -16.61 -9.37 -8.98
N LYS A 92 -17.48 -9.53 -9.97
CA LYS A 92 -17.18 -9.15 -11.35
C LYS A 92 -16.84 -7.66 -11.44
N GLN A 93 -17.66 -6.81 -10.87
CA GLN A 93 -17.43 -5.35 -10.84
C GLN A 93 -16.13 -4.99 -10.09
N TYR A 94 -15.83 -5.67 -8.99
CA TYR A 94 -14.55 -5.52 -8.27
C TYR A 94 -13.36 -5.83 -9.17
N TRP A 95 -13.39 -6.92 -9.93
CA TRP A 95 -12.31 -7.30 -10.84
C TRP A 95 -12.17 -6.33 -12.02
N GLU A 96 -13.28 -5.80 -12.53
CA GLU A 96 -13.28 -4.77 -13.56
C GLU A 96 -12.55 -3.52 -13.07
N TYR A 97 -12.87 -3.02 -11.88
CA TYR A 97 -12.18 -1.87 -11.29
C TYR A 97 -10.70 -2.14 -11.01
N GLN A 98 -10.38 -3.31 -10.46
CA GLN A 98 -8.99 -3.67 -10.24
C GLN A 98 -8.19 -3.67 -11.55
N ASN A 99 -8.72 -4.28 -12.60
CA ASN A 99 -8.07 -4.34 -13.90
C ASN A 99 -7.90 -2.94 -14.51
N GLU A 100 -8.91 -2.08 -14.44
CA GLU A 100 -8.83 -0.69 -14.87
C GLU A 100 -7.66 0.04 -14.20
N ILE A 101 -7.50 -0.10 -12.88
CA ILE A 101 -6.42 0.55 -12.15
C ILE A 101 -5.05 -0.03 -12.53
N VAL A 102 -4.96 -1.34 -12.70
CA VAL A 102 -3.70 -2.01 -13.12
C VAL A 102 -3.28 -1.53 -14.51
N GLU A 103 -4.20 -1.52 -15.48
CA GLU A 103 -3.90 -1.05 -16.83
C GLU A 103 -3.49 0.42 -16.84
N ARG A 104 -4.20 1.27 -16.12
CA ARG A 104 -3.85 2.68 -15.95
C ARG A 104 -2.45 2.88 -15.36
N THR A 105 -2.04 1.99 -14.45
CA THR A 105 -0.71 2.04 -13.83
C THR A 105 0.35 1.54 -14.81
N ARG A 106 0.03 0.53 -15.61
CA ARG A 106 0.88 -0.02 -16.67
C ARG A 106 1.16 1.03 -17.75
N GLU A 107 0.14 1.74 -18.22
CA GLU A 107 0.28 2.83 -19.18
C GLU A 107 1.23 3.94 -18.70
N LYS A 108 1.25 4.19 -17.39
CA LYS A 108 2.18 5.15 -16.77
C LYS A 108 3.59 4.59 -16.54
N GLY A 109 3.86 3.34 -16.91
CA GLY A 109 5.15 2.67 -16.69
C GLY A 109 5.45 2.39 -15.20
N LYS A 110 4.44 2.37 -14.34
CA LYS A 110 4.57 2.22 -12.88
C LYS A 110 4.03 0.87 -12.36
N ASN A 111 3.86 -0.11 -13.22
CA ASN A 111 3.31 -1.41 -12.81
C ASN A 111 4.36 -2.23 -12.04
N THR A 112 4.06 -2.49 -10.79
CA THR A 112 4.85 -3.33 -9.88
C THR A 112 3.91 -4.24 -9.08
N PRO A 113 4.40 -5.32 -8.44
CA PRO A 113 3.58 -6.14 -7.55
C PRO A 113 2.94 -5.34 -6.40
N LEU A 114 3.53 -4.20 -6.02
CA LEU A 114 2.98 -3.30 -5.01
C LEU A 114 1.78 -2.53 -5.55
N THR A 115 1.87 -2.01 -6.78
CA THR A 115 0.75 -1.29 -7.42
C THR A 115 -0.45 -2.20 -7.66
N GLU A 116 -0.23 -3.47 -8.02
CA GLU A 116 -1.31 -4.46 -8.15
C GLU A 116 -2.04 -4.71 -6.82
N ARG A 117 -1.30 -4.74 -5.70
CA ARG A 117 -1.92 -4.88 -4.37
C ARG A 117 -2.72 -3.63 -3.99
N LEU A 118 -2.21 -2.44 -4.29
CA LEU A 118 -2.92 -1.19 -4.05
C LEU A 118 -4.16 -1.06 -4.92
N ALA A 119 -4.13 -1.55 -6.16
CA ALA A 119 -5.29 -1.59 -7.05
C ALA A 119 -6.48 -2.32 -6.41
N LYS A 120 -6.24 -3.35 -5.59
CA LYS A 120 -7.29 -4.05 -4.84
C LYS A 120 -8.00 -3.14 -3.84
N SER A 121 -7.24 -2.35 -3.09
CA SER A 121 -7.82 -1.41 -2.12
C SER A 121 -8.57 -0.27 -2.82
N ILE A 122 -8.05 0.22 -3.94
CA ILE A 122 -8.72 1.27 -4.74
C ILE A 122 -10.01 0.73 -5.35
N ALA A 123 -10.03 -0.51 -5.85
CA ALA A 123 -11.23 -1.15 -6.40
C ALA A 123 -12.36 -1.24 -5.35
N VAL A 124 -12.03 -1.58 -4.09
CA VAL A 124 -13.00 -1.57 -2.98
C VAL A 124 -13.55 -0.16 -2.73
N ILE A 125 -12.71 0.87 -2.79
CA ILE A 125 -13.16 2.27 -2.62
C ILE A 125 -14.09 2.68 -3.77
N MET A 126 -13.80 2.25 -5.00
CA MET A 126 -14.67 2.53 -6.16
C MET A 126 -16.03 1.82 -6.02
N LEU A 127 -16.07 0.57 -5.56
CA LEU A 127 -17.32 -0.12 -5.24
C LEU A 127 -18.10 0.61 -4.13
N ALA A 128 -17.43 1.05 -3.08
CA ALA A 128 -18.07 1.80 -2.02
C ALA A 128 -18.68 3.11 -2.52
N ALA A 129 -18.06 3.77 -3.50
CA ALA A 129 -18.62 4.96 -4.14
C ALA A 129 -19.89 4.64 -4.94
N ASP A 130 -19.99 3.46 -5.56
CA ASP A 130 -21.21 3.02 -6.23
C ASP A 130 -22.35 2.73 -5.25
N PHE A 131 -22.06 2.03 -4.16
CA PHE A 131 -23.06 1.82 -3.10
C PHE A 131 -23.50 3.13 -2.46
N PHE A 132 -22.58 4.06 -2.25
CA PHE A 132 -22.91 5.40 -1.76
C PHE A 132 -23.87 6.12 -2.70
N TYR A 133 -23.63 6.08 -4.01
CA TYR A 133 -24.53 6.64 -5.01
C TYR A 133 -25.90 5.96 -4.99
N GLN A 134 -25.96 4.63 -4.95
CA GLN A 134 -27.23 3.88 -4.93
C GLN A 134 -28.12 4.23 -3.73
N VAL A 135 -27.49 4.62 -2.61
CA VAL A 135 -28.20 4.90 -1.35
C VAL A 135 -28.54 6.38 -1.17
N THR A 136 -27.68 7.28 -1.68
CA THR A 136 -27.79 8.72 -1.44
C THR A 136 -28.14 9.53 -2.69
N GLU A 137 -28.09 8.93 -3.88
CA GLU A 137 -28.18 9.59 -5.18
C GLU A 137 -27.10 10.66 -5.44
N ILE A 138 -26.09 10.74 -4.54
CA ILE A 138 -24.97 11.66 -4.66
C ILE A 138 -23.86 10.98 -5.46
N GLN A 139 -23.61 11.45 -6.68
CA GLN A 139 -22.57 10.90 -7.54
C GLN A 139 -21.18 11.38 -7.13
N LEU A 140 -20.31 10.45 -6.77
CA LEU A 140 -18.90 10.69 -6.52
C LEU A 140 -18.10 10.51 -7.83
N ASN A 141 -17.19 11.44 -8.11
CA ASN A 141 -16.34 11.35 -9.28
C ASN A 141 -15.18 10.37 -9.00
N LYS A 142 -15.34 9.12 -9.45
CA LYS A 142 -14.35 8.04 -9.24
C LYS A 142 -12.96 8.39 -9.76
N ASN A 143 -12.86 9.06 -10.92
CA ASN A 143 -11.57 9.49 -11.46
C ASN A 143 -10.86 10.50 -10.55
N GLN A 144 -11.60 11.40 -9.89
CA GLN A 144 -11.03 12.30 -8.90
C GLN A 144 -10.60 11.55 -7.64
N ILE A 145 -11.36 10.55 -7.19
CA ILE A 145 -10.99 9.70 -6.06
C ILE A 145 -9.67 8.99 -6.35
N VAL A 146 -9.55 8.32 -7.51
CA VAL A 146 -8.32 7.62 -7.91
C VAL A 146 -7.14 8.58 -7.99
N LYS A 147 -7.30 9.74 -8.65
CA LYS A 147 -6.25 10.77 -8.72
C LYS A 147 -5.84 11.26 -7.33
N PHE A 148 -6.80 11.49 -6.43
CA PHE A 148 -6.52 11.91 -5.07
C PHE A 148 -5.70 10.88 -4.31
N ILE A 149 -6.06 9.59 -4.42
CA ILE A 149 -5.30 8.51 -3.79
C ILE A 149 -3.89 8.43 -4.39
N GLU A 150 -3.76 8.47 -5.71
CA GLU A 150 -2.47 8.44 -6.41
C GLU A 150 -1.54 9.59 -5.99
N GLN A 151 -2.08 10.78 -5.74
CA GLN A 151 -1.32 11.98 -5.40
C GLN A 151 -0.93 12.08 -3.92
N ASN A 152 -1.75 11.52 -3.04
CA ASN A 152 -1.64 11.73 -1.59
C ASN A 152 -1.28 10.45 -0.82
N THR A 153 -0.91 9.40 -1.52
CA THR A 153 -0.39 8.17 -0.90
C THR A 153 0.98 7.85 -1.49
N ALA A 154 1.75 7.02 -0.79
CA ALA A 154 3.06 6.55 -1.24
C ALA A 154 3.06 5.77 -2.58
N ILE A 155 1.90 5.68 -3.27
CA ILE A 155 1.77 5.05 -4.60
C ILE A 155 2.64 5.75 -5.63
N SER A 156 2.88 7.06 -5.50
CA SER A 156 3.73 7.83 -6.41
C SER A 156 5.19 7.38 -6.38
N ASP A 157 5.66 6.84 -5.25
CA ASP A 157 7.06 6.45 -5.02
C ASP A 157 7.26 4.96 -4.79
N VAL A 158 6.33 4.12 -5.28
CA VAL A 158 6.39 2.65 -5.10
C VAL A 158 7.72 2.05 -5.57
N GLN A 159 8.38 2.64 -6.57
CA GLN A 159 9.71 2.19 -7.02
C GLN A 159 10.79 2.45 -5.96
N ALA A 160 10.68 3.55 -5.21
CA ALA A 160 11.59 3.86 -4.11
C ALA A 160 11.37 2.94 -2.89
N LEU A 161 10.18 2.34 -2.78
CA LEU A 161 9.82 1.41 -1.71
C LEU A 161 10.17 -0.05 -2.03
N ASP A 162 10.62 -0.34 -3.26
CA ASP A 162 11.04 -1.70 -3.64
C ASP A 162 12.34 -2.08 -2.91
N ILE A 163 12.23 -3.03 -1.96
CA ILE A 163 13.37 -3.54 -1.20
C ILE A 163 14.47 -4.05 -2.13
N GLY A 164 14.11 -4.65 -3.27
CA GLY A 164 15.07 -5.16 -4.25
C GLY A 164 15.92 -4.04 -4.85
N ASN A 165 15.27 -2.97 -5.29
CA ASN A 165 15.96 -1.81 -5.85
C ASN A 165 16.80 -1.10 -4.79
N ARG A 166 16.28 -0.95 -3.57
CA ARG A 166 17.04 -0.35 -2.46
C ARG A 166 18.25 -1.20 -2.08
N ALA A 167 18.08 -2.51 -1.95
CA ALA A 167 19.20 -3.43 -1.70
C ALA A 167 20.26 -3.32 -2.79
N LEU A 168 19.85 -3.20 -4.07
CA LEU A 168 20.77 -3.00 -5.19
C LEU A 168 21.51 -1.64 -5.08
N GLU A 169 20.82 -0.57 -4.71
CA GLU A 169 21.45 0.73 -4.49
C GLU A 169 22.44 0.72 -3.32
N TYR A 170 22.07 0.09 -2.20
CA TYR A 170 22.99 -0.12 -1.08
C TYR A 170 24.20 -0.96 -1.49
N LEU A 171 24.00 -2.01 -2.28
CA LEU A 171 25.08 -2.83 -2.79
C LEU A 171 26.01 -2.02 -3.71
N ARG A 172 25.46 -1.22 -4.60
CA ARG A 172 26.23 -0.30 -5.46
C ARG A 172 27.06 0.69 -4.66
N GLN A 173 26.43 1.32 -3.65
CA GLN A 173 27.13 2.25 -2.75
C GLN A 173 28.24 1.54 -1.98
N TYR A 174 27.96 0.35 -1.43
CA TYR A 174 28.94 -0.45 -0.71
C TYR A 174 30.12 -0.81 -1.59
N ILE A 175 29.88 -1.28 -2.82
CA ILE A 175 30.93 -1.57 -3.80
C ILE A 175 31.74 -0.31 -4.12
N SER A 176 31.08 0.82 -4.32
CA SER A 176 31.75 2.10 -4.63
C SER A 176 32.69 2.56 -3.51
N ILE A 177 32.23 2.50 -2.26
CA ILE A 177 33.02 2.89 -1.08
C ILE A 177 34.20 1.94 -0.87
N HIS A 178 34.02 0.66 -1.13
CA HIS A 178 35.02 -0.38 -0.89
C HIS A 178 35.69 -0.89 -2.18
N TYR A 179 35.64 -0.11 -3.26
CA TYR A 179 36.07 -0.54 -4.59
C TYR A 179 37.50 -1.13 -4.63
N ALA A 180 38.43 -0.59 -3.82
CA ALA A 180 39.79 -1.10 -3.69
C ALA A 180 39.89 -2.52 -3.06
N GLN A 181 38.81 -2.97 -2.40
CA GLN A 181 38.75 -4.28 -1.74
C GLN A 181 38.08 -5.36 -2.61
N PHE A 182 37.75 -5.04 -3.86
CA PHE A 182 37.21 -5.96 -4.82
C PHE A 182 38.24 -6.32 -5.88
N ILE A 183 38.30 -7.62 -6.24
CA ILE A 183 39.09 -8.10 -7.35
C ILE A 183 38.44 -7.65 -8.65
N LYS A 184 39.24 -7.13 -9.57
CA LYS A 184 38.81 -6.71 -10.91
C LYS A 184 39.33 -7.70 -11.93
N GLY A 185 38.48 -8.19 -12.84
CA GLY A 185 38.95 -9.02 -13.96
C GLY A 185 38.05 -10.20 -14.30
N LYS A 186 38.34 -10.80 -15.45
CA LYS A 186 37.63 -11.98 -15.95
C LYS A 186 38.08 -13.25 -15.19
N PRO A 187 37.16 -14.23 -14.98
CA PRO A 187 37.45 -15.43 -14.22
C PRO A 187 38.48 -16.36 -14.89
N ASP A 188 38.78 -16.18 -16.18
CA ASP A 188 39.55 -17.12 -17.00
C ASP A 188 41.03 -16.79 -17.15
N THR A 189 41.50 -15.71 -16.57
CA THR A 189 42.95 -15.46 -16.53
C THR A 189 43.50 -15.93 -15.20
N ASN A 190 44.35 -16.96 -15.25
CA ASN A 190 45.16 -17.49 -14.12
C ASN A 190 46.16 -16.44 -13.55
N GLU A 191 46.03 -15.19 -13.88
CA GLU A 191 46.79 -14.13 -13.28
C GLU A 191 46.17 -13.79 -11.93
N LEU A 192 46.77 -14.29 -10.88
CA LEU A 192 46.63 -13.87 -9.49
C LEU A 192 47.10 -12.40 -9.39
N THR A 193 46.36 -11.49 -9.99
CA THR A 193 46.56 -10.08 -9.73
C THR A 193 46.16 -9.80 -8.28
N ASP A 194 47.03 -9.09 -7.58
CA ASP A 194 46.99 -8.70 -6.16
C ASP A 194 45.60 -8.80 -5.53
N VAL A 195 45.37 -9.90 -4.80
CA VAL A 195 44.14 -10.06 -4.00
C VAL A 195 44.25 -9.13 -2.81
N PRO A 196 43.33 -8.16 -2.63
CA PRO A 196 43.36 -7.26 -1.48
C PRO A 196 43.33 -8.04 -0.16
N LEU A 197 44.08 -7.59 0.85
CA LEU A 197 44.20 -8.26 2.15
C LEU A 197 42.83 -8.52 2.81
N ASN A 198 41.83 -7.68 2.54
CA ASN A 198 40.44 -7.80 2.99
C ASN A 198 39.51 -7.91 1.78
N CYS A 199 39.71 -8.88 0.93
CA CYS A 199 38.90 -9.09 -0.27
C CYS A 199 37.43 -9.31 0.08
N LYS A 200 36.54 -8.45 -0.45
CA LYS A 200 35.09 -8.51 -0.24
C LYS A 200 34.32 -9.18 -1.37
N GLY A 201 34.99 -9.45 -2.48
CA GLY A 201 34.38 -10.10 -3.63
C GLY A 201 35.04 -9.74 -4.95
N ARG A 202 34.44 -10.16 -6.06
CA ARG A 202 34.90 -9.88 -7.41
C ARG A 202 33.86 -9.07 -8.19
N ILE A 203 34.32 -8.05 -8.91
CA ILE A 203 33.49 -7.28 -9.84
C ILE A 203 33.85 -7.71 -11.24
N GLN A 204 32.87 -8.16 -12.01
CA GLN A 204 33.03 -8.45 -13.43
C GLN A 204 32.35 -7.33 -14.22
N PRO A 205 33.00 -6.68 -15.17
CA PRO A 205 32.32 -5.84 -16.13
C PRO A 205 31.40 -6.70 -16.99
N ILE A 206 30.16 -6.26 -17.14
CA ILE A 206 29.16 -6.87 -18.04
C ILE A 206 29.54 -6.50 -19.48
#